data_c5fe3fe7274b25d05c94cea5788f8083
#
_entry.id   c5fe3fe7274b25d05c94cea5788f8083
#
_cell.length_a   1.000
_cell.length_b   1.000
_cell.length_c   1.000
_cell.angle_alpha   90.00
_cell.angle_beta   90.00
_cell.angle_gamma   90.00
#
_symmetry.space_group_name_H-M   'P 1'
#
loop_
_entity.id
_entity.type
_entity.pdbx_description
1 polymer ?
#
loop_
_entity_poly.entity_id
_entity_poly.type
_entity_poly.pdbx_seq_one_letter_code
_entity_poly.pdbx_strand_id
1 'polypeptide(L)'
;MPVRSLTQSLLRWPESEQVLHHATSWAARISADHPGLERVGVFGSYGRGDAGVGSDLDLVLIDALAKGPQQQRLPLWPLAELPLSCDALVLTPAEYSDLLTSGSAMAAALERECRWLWERGPHAPEA
;
A
#
# COMPACT_ATOMS: atom_id res chain seq x y z
N MET A 1 -17.30 16.41 -28.82
CA MET A 1 -16.78 16.07 -28.56
C MET A 1 -16.61 15.02 -27.91
N PRO A 2 -16.82 14.48 -27.67
CA PRO A 2 -16.54 13.37 -26.98
C PRO A 2 -15.25 12.80 -27.26
N VAL A 3 -14.67 13.24 -28.19
CA VAL A 3 -13.42 12.76 -28.52
C VAL A 3 -12.50 12.77 -27.40
N ARG A 4 -12.62 13.79 -26.60
CA ARG A 4 -11.78 13.93 -25.58
C ARG A 4 -11.89 12.88 -24.60
N SER A 5 -13.02 12.49 -24.23
CA SER A 5 -13.24 11.46 -23.34
C SER A 5 -12.69 10.19 -23.85
N LEU A 6 -12.84 9.94 -25.12
CA LEU A 6 -12.30 8.77 -25.70
C LEU A 6 -10.82 8.74 -25.60
N THR A 7 -10.20 9.87 -25.75
CA THR A 7 -8.78 9.99 -25.66
C THR A 7 -8.31 9.57 -24.30
N GLN A 8 -9.00 9.99 -23.29
CA GLN A 8 -8.64 9.63 -21.96
C GLN A 8 -8.75 8.16 -21.75
N SER A 9 -9.80 7.58 -22.27
CA SER A 9 -9.99 6.19 -22.17
C SER A 9 -8.88 5.43 -22.82
N LEU A 10 -8.40 5.92 -23.95
CA LEU A 10 -7.33 5.30 -24.67
C LEU A 10 -6.03 5.37 -23.97
N LEU A 11 -5.81 6.35 -23.14
CA LEU A 11 -4.57 6.47 -22.43
C LEU A 11 -4.39 5.33 -21.46
N ARG A 12 -5.46 4.70 -21.12
CA ARG A 12 -5.37 3.49 -20.38
C ARG A 12 -4.69 3.51 -19.06
N TRP A 13 -4.60 4.61 -18.41
CA TRP A 13 -4.06 4.61 -17.07
C TRP A 13 -5.20 4.34 -16.11
N PRO A 14 -5.08 3.36 -15.21
CA PRO A 14 -6.17 3.06 -14.28
C PRO A 14 -6.48 4.27 -13.42
N GLU A 15 -7.74 4.44 -13.11
CA GLU A 15 -8.12 5.51 -12.21
C GLU A 15 -7.67 5.19 -10.81
N SER A 16 -7.39 6.22 -10.04
CA SER A 16 -6.88 6.07 -8.68
C SER A 16 -7.75 5.16 -7.83
N GLU A 17 -9.06 5.34 -7.91
CA GLU A 17 -9.97 4.52 -7.10
C GLU A 17 -9.89 3.05 -7.49
N GLN A 18 -9.70 2.76 -8.76
CA GLN A 18 -9.57 1.39 -9.21
C GLN A 18 -8.28 0.78 -8.71
N VAL A 19 -7.20 1.54 -8.70
CA VAL A 19 -5.91 1.08 -8.19
C VAL A 19 -6.03 0.78 -6.72
N LEU A 20 -6.66 1.66 -5.96
CA LEU A 20 -6.82 1.45 -4.52
C LEU A 20 -7.71 0.26 -4.23
N HIS A 21 -8.75 0.07 -5.04
CA HIS A 21 -9.62 -1.08 -4.87
C HIS A 21 -8.86 -2.38 -5.14
N HIS A 22 -8.06 -2.40 -6.18
CA HIS A 22 -7.22 -3.55 -6.49
C HIS A 22 -6.26 -3.84 -5.35
N ALA A 23 -5.63 -2.82 -4.81
CA ALA A 23 -4.68 -2.99 -3.72
C ALA A 23 -5.37 -3.50 -2.46
N THR A 24 -6.58 -3.03 -2.19
CA THR A 24 -7.34 -3.50 -1.04
C THR A 24 -7.71 -4.98 -1.18
N SER A 25 -8.16 -5.36 -2.36
CA SER A 25 -8.50 -6.76 -2.65
C SER A 25 -7.26 -7.65 -2.59
N TRP A 26 -6.17 -7.16 -3.11
CA TRP A 26 -4.89 -7.86 -3.06
C TRP A 26 -4.47 -8.13 -1.62
N ALA A 27 -4.55 -7.10 -0.76
CA ALA A 27 -4.18 -7.24 0.64
C ALA A 27 -5.05 -8.28 1.35
N ALA A 28 -6.34 -8.23 1.12
CA ALA A 28 -7.25 -9.19 1.73
C ALA A 28 -6.92 -10.62 1.30
N ARG A 29 -6.60 -10.79 0.02
CA ARG A 29 -6.31 -12.11 -0.51
C ARG A 29 -5.00 -12.67 0.04
N ILE A 30 -3.94 -11.86 0.02
CA ILE A 30 -2.64 -12.34 0.48
C ILE A 30 -2.58 -12.52 1.99
N SER A 31 -3.49 -11.91 2.72
CA SER A 31 -3.51 -12.04 4.17
C SER A 31 -3.71 -13.49 4.61
N ALA A 32 -4.32 -14.31 3.75
CA ALA A 32 -4.51 -15.72 4.06
C ALA A 32 -3.18 -16.46 4.11
N ASP A 33 -2.21 -16.06 3.30
CA ASP A 33 -0.90 -16.70 3.26
C ASP A 33 0.12 -15.99 4.13
N HIS A 34 -0.24 -14.87 4.74
CA HIS A 34 0.67 -14.09 5.56
C HIS A 34 -0.01 -13.75 6.88
N PRO A 35 -0.02 -14.71 7.80
CA PRO A 35 -0.76 -14.53 9.05
C PRO A 35 -0.24 -13.38 9.92
N GLY A 36 1.01 -12.96 9.70
CA GLY A 36 1.55 -11.83 10.45
C GLY A 36 1.15 -10.47 9.90
N LEU A 37 0.54 -10.43 8.71
CA LEU A 37 0.16 -9.17 8.09
C LEU A 37 -0.97 -8.54 8.88
N GLU A 38 -0.76 -7.31 9.35
CA GLU A 38 -1.74 -6.60 10.19
C GLU A 38 -2.43 -5.49 9.45
N ARG A 39 -1.72 -4.74 8.62
CA ARG A 39 -2.30 -3.61 7.89
C ARG A 39 -1.57 -3.39 6.59
N VAL A 40 -2.28 -2.86 5.61
CA VAL A 40 -1.69 -2.43 4.35
C VAL A 40 -2.20 -1.01 4.08
N GLY A 41 -1.29 -0.10 3.85
CA GLY A 41 -1.64 1.28 3.53
C GLY A 41 -0.92 1.77 2.31
N VAL A 42 -1.41 2.89 1.77
CA VAL A 42 -0.73 3.59 0.67
C VAL A 42 -0.29 4.95 1.17
N PHE A 43 0.79 5.43 0.64
CA PHE A 43 1.25 6.79 0.93
C PHE A 43 1.77 7.37 -0.39
N GLY A 44 2.46 8.50 -0.35
CA GLY A 44 2.88 9.15 -1.58
C GLY A 44 1.67 9.69 -2.34
N SER A 45 1.74 9.72 -3.65
CA SER A 45 0.71 10.35 -4.45
C SER A 45 -0.67 9.68 -4.29
N TYR A 46 -0.70 8.35 -4.16
CA TYR A 46 -1.97 7.66 -3.95
C TYR A 46 -2.52 7.93 -2.56
N GLY A 47 -1.66 8.06 -1.57
CA GLY A 47 -2.09 8.40 -0.21
C GLY A 47 -2.63 9.81 -0.13
N ARG A 48 -1.98 10.76 -0.83
CA ARG A 48 -2.41 12.15 -0.86
C ARG A 48 -3.65 12.38 -1.71
N GLY A 49 -3.96 11.45 -2.62
CA GLY A 49 -5.10 11.62 -3.51
C GLY A 49 -4.79 12.40 -4.77
N ASP A 50 -3.51 12.60 -5.10
CA ASP A 50 -3.14 13.37 -6.28
C ASP A 50 -2.37 12.53 -7.31
N ALA A 51 -2.53 11.21 -7.27
CA ALA A 51 -1.89 10.34 -8.23
C ALA A 51 -2.43 10.57 -9.64
N GLY A 52 -1.54 10.42 -10.61
CA GLY A 52 -1.90 10.58 -12.01
C GLY A 52 -1.09 9.64 -12.86
N VAL A 53 -1.12 9.87 -14.14
CA VAL A 53 -0.39 9.06 -15.10
C VAL A 53 1.09 9.04 -14.72
N GLY A 54 1.64 7.85 -14.65
CA GLY A 54 3.04 7.68 -14.30
C GLY A 54 3.33 7.58 -12.81
N SER A 55 2.32 7.75 -11.95
CA SER A 55 2.53 7.62 -10.52
C SER A 55 2.74 6.16 -10.15
N ASP A 56 3.73 5.92 -9.30
CA ASP A 56 3.92 4.59 -8.73
C ASP A 56 3.08 4.42 -7.49
N LEU A 57 2.80 3.19 -7.15
CA LEU A 57 2.04 2.87 -5.96
C LEU A 57 3.03 2.65 -4.82
N ASP A 58 2.92 3.43 -3.76
CA ASP A 58 3.79 3.29 -2.58
C ASP A 58 3.00 2.66 -1.46
N LEU A 59 3.40 1.47 -1.05
CA LEU A 59 2.70 0.72 -0.03
C LEU A 59 3.50 0.63 1.25
N VAL A 60 2.81 0.58 2.37
CA VAL A 60 3.41 0.21 3.63
C VAL A 60 2.67 -1.02 4.15
N LEU A 61 3.42 -2.08 4.46
CA LEU A 61 2.86 -3.32 4.97
C LEU A 61 3.36 -3.50 6.41
N ILE A 62 2.44 -3.65 7.33
CA ILE A 62 2.79 -3.91 8.73
C ILE A 62 2.65 -5.40 8.96
N ASP A 63 3.78 -6.06 9.18
CA ASP A 63 3.85 -7.51 9.28
C ASP A 63 4.58 -7.89 10.55
N ALA A 64 3.89 -8.47 11.50
CA ALA A 64 4.46 -8.83 12.78
C ALA A 64 5.57 -9.88 12.68
N LEU A 65 5.61 -10.60 11.58
CA LEU A 65 6.59 -11.68 11.37
C LEU A 65 7.75 -11.27 10.46
N ALA A 66 7.83 -10.01 10.06
CA ALA A 66 8.88 -9.55 9.17
C ALA A 66 10.25 -9.65 9.85
N LYS A 67 11.25 -10.05 9.08
CA LYS A 67 12.62 -10.22 9.58
C LYS A 67 13.62 -9.79 8.53
N GLY A 68 14.76 -9.33 8.98
CA GLY A 68 15.88 -9.00 8.10
C GLY A 68 15.68 -7.67 7.39
N PRO A 69 16.57 -7.35 6.46
CA PRO A 69 16.49 -6.08 5.74
C PRO A 69 15.39 -6.11 4.69
N GLN A 70 15.01 -4.93 4.19
CA GLN A 70 13.93 -4.80 3.22
C GLN A 70 14.12 -5.68 1.99
N GLN A 71 15.32 -5.78 1.48
CA GLN A 71 15.54 -6.57 0.29
C GLN A 71 15.29 -8.07 0.49
N GLN A 72 15.25 -8.52 1.73
CA GLN A 72 14.87 -9.90 2.02
C GLN A 72 13.39 -10.03 2.30
N ARG A 73 12.74 -8.94 2.72
CA ARG A 73 11.32 -8.95 3.02
C ARG A 73 10.47 -8.85 1.76
N LEU A 74 10.90 -7.98 0.85
CA LEU A 74 10.07 -7.67 -0.33
C LEU A 74 9.77 -8.87 -1.22
N PRO A 75 10.71 -9.80 -1.48
CA PRO A 75 10.39 -10.92 -2.35
C PRO A 75 9.31 -11.85 -1.83
N LEU A 76 8.95 -11.74 -0.56
CA LEU A 76 7.91 -12.58 0.02
C LEU A 76 6.50 -12.10 -0.36
N TRP A 77 6.39 -10.92 -0.96
CA TRP A 77 5.10 -10.32 -1.27
C TRP A 77 4.90 -10.25 -2.77
N PRO A 78 3.75 -10.67 -3.29
CA PRO A 78 3.54 -10.72 -4.73
C PRO A 78 3.14 -9.36 -5.31
N LEU A 79 4.07 -8.41 -5.26
CA LEU A 79 3.80 -7.05 -5.70
C LEU A 79 3.51 -6.96 -7.19
N ALA A 80 4.02 -7.93 -7.97
CA ALA A 80 3.80 -7.93 -9.41
C ALA A 80 2.34 -8.17 -9.79
N GLU A 81 1.53 -8.61 -8.86
CA GLU A 81 0.10 -8.81 -9.11
C GLU A 81 -0.68 -7.51 -9.11
N LEU A 82 -0.06 -6.44 -8.63
CA LEU A 82 -0.73 -5.14 -8.60
C LEU A 82 -0.71 -4.50 -9.98
N PRO A 83 -1.66 -3.60 -10.26
CA PRO A 83 -1.86 -3.13 -11.63
C PRO A 83 -0.81 -2.16 -12.15
N LEU A 84 0.10 -1.72 -11.31
CA LEU A 84 1.16 -0.83 -11.76
C LEU A 84 2.40 -1.01 -10.91
N SER A 85 3.45 -0.29 -11.30
CA SER A 85 4.71 -0.32 -10.58
C SER A 85 4.49 0.04 -9.13
N CYS A 86 5.08 -0.74 -8.25
CA CYS A 86 4.83 -0.62 -6.83
C CYS A 86 6.11 -0.71 -6.04
N ASP A 87 6.28 0.21 -5.10
CA ASP A 87 7.31 0.12 -4.08
C ASP A 87 6.63 -0.18 -2.76
N ALA A 88 7.28 -0.96 -1.93
CA ALA A 88 6.69 -1.30 -0.65
C ALA A 88 7.72 -1.18 0.45
N LEU A 89 7.25 -0.81 1.63
CA LEU A 89 8.04 -0.77 2.84
C LEU A 89 7.38 -1.73 3.81
N VAL A 90 8.11 -2.77 4.21
CA VAL A 90 7.58 -3.81 5.08
C VAL A 90 8.16 -3.61 6.48
N LEU A 91 7.31 -3.35 7.46
CA LEU A 91 7.72 -3.02 8.81
C LEU A 91 7.01 -3.90 9.82
N THR A 92 7.68 -4.23 10.92
CA THR A 92 6.97 -4.79 12.06
C THR A 92 6.22 -3.66 12.76
N PRO A 93 5.23 -3.99 13.59
CA PRO A 93 4.54 -2.94 14.36
C PRO A 93 5.50 -2.09 15.19
N ALA A 94 6.51 -2.71 15.79
CA ALA A 94 7.49 -1.96 16.58
C ALA A 94 8.31 -1.02 15.71
N GLU A 95 8.73 -1.50 14.54
CA GLU A 95 9.50 -0.67 13.62
C GLU A 95 8.68 0.52 13.12
N TYR A 96 7.40 0.28 12.86
CA TYR A 96 6.52 1.34 12.41
C TYR A 96 6.38 2.42 13.50
N SER A 97 6.17 1.97 14.72
CA SER A 97 6.07 2.88 15.86
C SER A 97 7.34 3.70 16.03
N ASP A 98 8.50 3.04 15.94
CA ASP A 98 9.79 3.71 16.07
C ASP A 98 10.01 4.71 14.94
N LEU A 99 9.61 4.33 13.73
CA LEU A 99 9.76 5.22 12.58
C LEU A 99 8.94 6.48 12.78
N LEU A 100 7.71 6.35 13.26
CA LEU A 100 6.85 7.53 13.44
C LEU A 100 7.40 8.51 14.46
N THR A 101 8.20 8.04 15.43
CA THR A 101 8.77 8.93 16.42
C THR A 101 10.17 9.42 16.04
N SER A 102 10.66 9.01 14.86
CA SER A 102 12.05 9.31 14.48
C SER A 102 12.28 10.73 14.03
N GLY A 103 11.23 11.46 13.68
CA GLY A 103 11.36 12.81 13.15
C GLY A 103 11.86 12.86 11.72
N SER A 104 11.90 11.72 11.02
CA SER A 104 12.40 11.67 9.65
C SER A 104 11.38 12.16 8.66
N ALA A 105 11.84 12.42 7.43
CA ALA A 105 10.95 12.80 6.35
C ALA A 105 9.95 11.69 6.05
N MET A 106 10.38 10.43 6.13
CA MET A 106 9.50 9.29 5.91
C MET A 106 8.41 9.24 6.98
N ALA A 107 8.75 9.50 8.25
CA ALA A 107 7.78 9.54 9.32
C ALA A 107 6.73 10.61 9.06
N ALA A 108 7.17 11.79 8.65
CA ALA A 108 6.25 12.88 8.35
C ALA A 108 5.33 12.52 7.19
N ALA A 109 5.88 11.89 6.16
CA ALA A 109 5.09 11.48 5.01
C ALA A 109 4.04 10.45 5.40
N LEU A 110 4.42 9.47 6.20
CA LEU A 110 3.47 8.45 6.62
C LEU A 110 2.37 9.04 7.48
N GLU A 111 2.70 9.96 8.38
CA GLU A 111 1.67 10.56 9.21
C GLU A 111 0.68 11.38 8.42
N ARG A 112 1.16 12.13 7.42
CA ARG A 112 0.29 13.02 6.67
C ARG A 112 -0.43 12.33 5.52
N GLU A 113 0.21 11.32 4.91
CA GLU A 113 -0.23 10.80 3.62
C GLU A 113 -0.75 9.40 3.66
N CYS A 114 -0.45 8.63 4.71
CA CYS A 114 -0.82 7.23 4.70
C CYS A 114 -2.34 7.07 4.80
N ARG A 115 -2.86 6.24 3.90
CA ARG A 115 -4.27 5.88 3.91
C ARG A 115 -4.31 4.37 4.05
N TRP A 116 -4.92 3.89 5.13
CA TRP A 116 -4.99 2.45 5.36
C TRP A 116 -6.08 1.85 4.48
N LEU A 117 -5.70 0.85 3.70
CA LEU A 117 -6.64 0.21 2.78
C LEU A 117 -7.21 -1.07 3.36
N TRP A 118 -6.43 -1.74 4.18
CA TRP A 118 -6.86 -3.02 4.74
C TRP A 118 -6.24 -3.19 6.13
N GLU A 119 -7.02 -3.71 7.04
CA GLU A 119 -6.55 -4.05 8.38
C GLU A 119 -7.12 -5.40 8.74
N ARG A 120 -6.33 -6.20 9.45
CA ARG A 120 -6.83 -7.48 9.90
C ARG A 120 -7.92 -7.21 10.94
N GLY A 121 -9.02 -7.89 10.80
CA GLY A 121 -10.16 -7.63 11.64
C GLY A 121 -9.87 -7.82 13.11
N PRO A 122 -10.68 -7.25 13.95
CA PRO A 122 -10.46 -7.33 15.36
C PRO A 122 -10.68 -8.70 15.88
N HIS A 123 -10.98 -9.41 15.32
CA HIS A 123 -11.08 -10.68 15.73
C HIS A 123 -11.68 -10.90 16.98
N ALA A 124 -11.67 -10.71 16.83
CA ALA A 124 -12.06 -10.84 17.55
C ALA A 124 -12.36 -10.94 18.29
N PRO A 125 -12.52 -11.08 18.40
CA PRO A 125 -12.72 -11.24 19.01
C PRO A 125 -12.93 -11.43 19.61
N GLU A 126 -12.80 -11.24 19.45
CA GLU A 126 -12.91 -11.31 19.91
C GLU A 126 -13.32 -11.61 20.39
N ALA A 127 -13.35 -11.87 20.15
CA ALA A 127 -13.83 -12.05 20.45
C ALA A 127 -14.08 -12.26 20.69
#